data_f7fc68c45fd2b768eb8db28e569eebc5
#
_entry.id   f7fc68c45fd2b768eb8db28e569eebc5
#
_cell.length_a   1.000
_cell.length_b   1.000
_cell.length_c   1.000
_cell.angle_alpha   90.00
_cell.angle_beta   90.00
_cell.angle_gamma   90.00
#
_symmetry.space_group_name_H-M   'P 1'
#
loop_
_entity.id
_entity.type
_entity.pdbx_description
1 polymer ?
#
loop_
_entity_poly.entity_id
_entity_poly.type
_entity_poly.pdbx_seq_one_letter_code
_entity_poly.pdbx_strand_id
1 'polypeptide(L)'
;MYQYTEFDRQFVQQRAAQYRDQLQRHLAGQLGEDEFRPLRLQNGWYVQRYAPMLRVAVPYGELSSAQLRVLARIARDYDQPSAELFAEARAKQNALGTMPSRLTTGYGHFTTRQNVQFNWIPL
;
A
#
# COMPACT_ATOMS: atom_id res chain seq x y z
N MET A 1 15.96 -13.07 16.00
CA MET A 1 15.21 -12.69 14.79
C MET A 1 14.53 -13.90 14.22
N TYR A 2 13.24 -13.78 13.87
CA TYR A 2 12.44 -14.86 13.30
C TYR A 2 13.05 -15.35 11.98
N GLN A 3 13.17 -16.66 11.85
CA GLN A 3 13.66 -17.28 10.62
C GLN A 3 12.50 -17.88 9.86
N TYR A 4 12.25 -17.37 8.65
CA TYR A 4 11.22 -17.91 7.78
C TYR A 4 11.56 -19.33 7.36
N THR A 5 10.64 -20.25 7.65
CA THR A 5 10.72 -21.65 7.22
C THR A 5 10.37 -21.76 5.74
N GLU A 6 10.58 -22.94 5.16
CA GLU A 6 10.14 -23.22 3.79
C GLU A 6 8.61 -23.15 3.66
N PHE A 7 7.88 -23.59 4.69
CA PHE A 7 6.42 -23.43 4.75
C PHE A 7 5.99 -21.97 4.67
N ASP A 8 6.63 -21.08 5.45
CA ASP A 8 6.31 -19.65 5.44
C ASP A 8 6.55 -19.05 4.05
N ARG A 9 7.65 -19.41 3.38
CA ARG A 9 7.98 -18.91 2.04
C ARG A 9 6.94 -19.35 1.02
N GLN A 10 6.56 -20.62 1.03
CA GLN A 10 5.55 -21.16 0.12
C GLN A 10 4.19 -20.52 0.38
N PHE A 11 3.79 -20.35 1.63
CA PHE A 11 2.55 -19.68 2.00
C PHE A 11 2.50 -18.24 1.50
N VAL A 12 3.56 -17.47 1.71
CA VAL A 12 3.65 -16.08 1.23
C VAL A 12 3.57 -16.02 -0.29
N GLN A 13 4.26 -16.91 -1.01
CA GLN A 13 4.20 -16.98 -2.47
C GLN A 13 2.79 -17.30 -2.98
N GLN A 14 2.11 -18.25 -2.35
CA GLN A 14 0.72 -18.59 -2.69
C GLN A 14 -0.21 -17.39 -2.47
N ARG A 15 -0.07 -16.69 -1.35
CA ARG A 15 -0.88 -15.49 -1.05
C ARG A 15 -0.62 -14.36 -2.05
N ALA A 16 0.63 -14.13 -2.43
CA ALA A 16 0.99 -13.13 -3.42
C ALA A 16 0.44 -13.48 -4.81
N ALA A 17 0.50 -14.76 -5.22
CA ALA A 17 -0.07 -15.23 -6.47
C ALA A 17 -1.61 -15.09 -6.49
N GLN A 18 -2.27 -15.45 -5.39
CA GLN A 18 -3.72 -15.30 -5.24
C GLN A 18 -4.14 -13.83 -5.38
N TYR A 19 -3.47 -12.92 -4.70
CA TYR A 19 -3.82 -11.51 -4.80
C TYR A 19 -3.58 -10.95 -6.20
N ARG A 20 -2.50 -11.36 -6.86
CA ARG A 20 -2.24 -10.97 -8.25
C ARG A 20 -3.37 -11.42 -9.18
N ASP A 21 -3.86 -12.66 -9.06
CA ASP A 21 -5.00 -13.13 -9.84
C ASP A 21 -6.26 -12.30 -9.59
N GLN A 22 -6.57 -12.06 -8.32
CA GLN A 22 -7.73 -11.24 -7.91
C GLN A 22 -7.65 -9.82 -8.49
N LEU A 23 -6.48 -9.19 -8.42
CA LEU A 23 -6.25 -7.87 -8.98
C LEU A 23 -6.38 -7.86 -10.51
N GLN A 24 -5.81 -8.83 -11.21
CA GLN A 24 -5.92 -8.95 -12.65
C GLN A 24 -7.37 -9.13 -13.11
N ARG A 25 -8.14 -9.95 -12.42
CA ARG A 25 -9.57 -10.14 -12.69
C ARG A 25 -10.38 -8.87 -12.44
N HIS A 26 -10.06 -8.13 -11.40
CA HIS A 26 -10.69 -6.83 -11.13
C HIS A 26 -10.36 -5.82 -12.24
N LEU A 27 -9.10 -5.67 -12.63
CA LEU A 27 -8.69 -4.78 -13.71
C LEU A 27 -9.26 -5.16 -15.07
N ALA A 28 -9.52 -6.46 -15.29
CA ALA A 28 -10.19 -6.98 -16.48
C ALA A 28 -11.73 -6.85 -16.45
N GLY A 29 -12.31 -6.29 -15.38
CA GLY A 29 -13.75 -6.15 -15.20
C GLY A 29 -14.48 -7.45 -14.87
N GLN A 30 -13.76 -8.53 -14.57
CA GLN A 30 -14.33 -9.83 -14.21
C GLN A 30 -14.73 -9.94 -12.73
N LEU A 31 -14.22 -9.03 -11.92
CA LEU A 31 -14.47 -8.96 -10.48
C LEU A 31 -14.89 -7.53 -10.14
N GLY A 32 -16.13 -7.36 -9.69
CA GLY A 32 -16.68 -6.05 -9.34
C GLY A 32 -16.03 -5.43 -8.10
N GLU A 33 -16.19 -4.12 -7.90
CA GLU A 33 -15.60 -3.41 -6.75
C GLU A 33 -16.09 -3.97 -5.42
N ASP A 34 -17.36 -4.29 -5.28
CA ASP A 34 -17.92 -4.83 -4.03
C ASP A 34 -17.37 -6.22 -3.68
N GLU A 35 -17.10 -7.03 -4.70
CA GLU A 35 -16.47 -8.34 -4.55
C GLU A 35 -14.95 -8.23 -4.28
N PHE A 36 -14.28 -7.31 -4.95
CA PHE A 36 -12.83 -7.09 -4.80
C PHE A 36 -12.48 -6.37 -3.50
N ARG A 37 -13.33 -5.50 -3.00
CA ARG A 37 -13.10 -4.70 -1.79
C ARG A 37 -12.65 -5.50 -0.57
N PRO A 38 -13.33 -6.59 -0.13
CA PRO A 38 -12.85 -7.38 1.00
C PRO A 38 -11.51 -8.06 0.71
N LEU A 39 -11.25 -8.45 -0.53
CA LEU A 39 -10.00 -9.11 -0.93
C LEU A 39 -8.81 -8.14 -0.86
N ARG A 40 -8.94 -6.92 -1.38
CA ARG A 40 -7.88 -5.92 -1.29
C ARG A 40 -7.62 -5.47 0.15
N LEU A 41 -8.66 -5.35 0.99
CA LEU A 41 -8.52 -5.00 2.39
C LEU A 41 -7.73 -6.06 3.17
N GLN A 42 -7.98 -7.36 2.91
CA GLN A 42 -7.19 -8.46 3.49
C GLN A 42 -5.71 -8.42 3.10
N ASN A 43 -5.40 -7.81 1.96
CA ASN A 43 -4.03 -7.66 1.46
C ASN A 43 -3.42 -6.28 1.76
N GLY A 44 -4.04 -5.50 2.64
CA GLY A 44 -3.50 -4.24 3.14
C GLY A 44 -3.75 -3.03 2.25
N TRP A 45 -4.58 -3.15 1.21
CA TRP A 45 -4.91 -2.06 0.30
C TRP A 45 -6.19 -1.33 0.72
N TYR A 46 -6.06 -0.05 1.01
CA TYR A 46 -7.14 0.83 1.46
C TYR A 46 -7.32 1.99 0.51
N VAL A 47 -8.52 2.18 0.01
CA VAL A 47 -8.88 3.41 -0.70
C VAL A 47 -9.38 4.39 0.35
N GLN A 48 -8.54 5.35 0.71
CA GLN A 48 -8.87 6.40 1.65
C GLN A 48 -9.36 7.66 0.92
N ARG A 49 -9.99 8.57 1.67
CA ARG A 49 -10.57 9.79 1.12
C ARG A 49 -9.58 10.65 0.31
N TYR A 50 -8.31 10.66 0.70
CA TYR A 50 -7.31 11.54 0.12
C TYR A 50 -6.20 10.83 -0.63
N ALA A 51 -5.94 9.57 -0.30
CA ALA A 51 -4.87 8.81 -0.92
C ALA A 51 -5.11 7.30 -0.81
N PRO A 52 -4.79 6.51 -1.82
CA PRO A 52 -4.70 5.07 -1.67
C PRO A 52 -3.55 4.73 -0.71
N MET A 53 -3.77 3.77 0.18
CA MET A 53 -2.81 3.38 1.21
C MET A 53 -2.53 1.89 1.15
N LEU A 54 -1.26 1.53 1.20
CA LEU A 54 -0.81 0.16 1.44
C LEU A 54 -0.32 0.03 2.88
N ARG A 55 -0.83 -0.96 3.61
CA ARG A 55 -0.35 -1.35 4.93
C ARG A 55 0.39 -2.67 4.85
N VAL A 56 1.66 -2.67 5.25
CA VAL A 56 2.52 -3.85 5.29
C VAL A 56 2.74 -4.26 6.74
N ALA A 57 2.35 -5.47 7.09
CA ALA A 57 2.59 -6.00 8.44
C ALA A 57 4.10 -6.24 8.66
N VAL A 58 4.55 -5.92 9.88
CA VAL A 58 5.91 -6.18 10.34
C VAL A 58 5.82 -7.08 11.57
N PRO A 59 5.65 -8.40 11.40
CA PRO A 59 5.46 -9.32 12.50
C PRO A 59 6.59 -9.20 13.53
N TYR A 60 6.22 -9.13 14.79
CA TYR A 60 7.14 -8.94 15.93
C TYR A 60 7.97 -7.64 15.90
N GLY A 61 7.68 -6.71 14.99
CA GLY A 61 8.50 -5.51 14.78
C GLY A 61 9.86 -5.79 14.13
N GLU A 62 10.08 -6.97 13.59
CA GLU A 62 11.36 -7.40 13.02
C GLU A 62 11.38 -7.31 11.50
N LEU A 63 12.44 -6.74 10.97
CA LEU A 63 12.71 -6.65 9.53
C LEU A 63 14.13 -7.10 9.23
N SER A 64 14.29 -7.96 8.26
CA SER A 64 15.61 -8.25 7.68
C SER A 64 16.09 -7.08 6.83
N SER A 65 17.41 -7.00 6.59
CA SER A 65 17.98 -6.00 5.70
C SER A 65 17.42 -6.11 4.26
N ALA A 66 17.07 -7.31 3.81
CA ALA A 66 16.45 -7.53 2.51
C ALA A 66 15.03 -6.95 2.46
N GLN A 67 14.23 -7.18 3.50
CA GLN A 67 12.88 -6.60 3.62
C GLN A 67 12.93 -5.07 3.70
N LEU A 68 13.86 -4.49 4.46
CA LEU A 68 14.07 -3.04 4.52
C LEU A 68 14.41 -2.45 3.15
N ARG A 69 15.24 -3.13 2.34
CA ARG A 69 15.54 -2.67 0.97
C ARG A 69 14.31 -2.69 0.08
N VAL A 70 13.44 -3.69 0.22
CA VAL A 70 12.17 -3.75 -0.52
C VAL A 70 11.25 -2.60 -0.10
N LEU A 71 11.09 -2.34 1.20
CA LEU A 71 10.31 -1.21 1.70
C LEU A 71 10.85 0.14 1.20
N ALA A 72 12.18 0.31 1.20
CA ALA A 72 12.83 1.51 0.67
C ALA A 72 12.59 1.68 -0.83
N ARG A 73 12.59 0.59 -1.60
CA ARG A 73 12.24 0.61 -3.01
C ARG A 73 10.77 1.00 -3.23
N ILE A 74 9.85 0.42 -2.46
CA ILE A 74 8.43 0.79 -2.52
C ILE A 74 8.25 2.29 -2.25
N ALA A 75 8.87 2.80 -1.18
CA ALA A 75 8.79 4.20 -0.82
C ALA A 75 9.30 5.14 -1.92
N ARG A 76 10.40 4.77 -2.58
CA ARG A 76 11.05 5.62 -3.57
C ARG A 76 10.37 5.56 -4.94
N ASP A 77 10.00 4.34 -5.37
CA ASP A 77 9.62 4.10 -6.76
C ASP A 77 8.09 4.13 -6.95
N TYR A 78 7.30 3.88 -5.91
CA TYR A 78 5.86 3.69 -6.00
C TYR A 78 5.02 4.58 -5.08
N ASP A 79 5.55 5.03 -3.95
CA ASP A 79 4.81 5.87 -2.99
C ASP A 79 4.83 7.33 -3.43
N GLN A 80 4.24 7.59 -4.60
CA GLN A 80 4.17 8.92 -5.21
C GLN A 80 2.75 9.19 -5.70
N PRO A 81 2.17 10.36 -5.42
CA PRO A 81 0.91 10.75 -6.02
C PRO A 81 1.05 10.85 -7.54
N SER A 82 0.04 10.43 -8.28
CA SER A 82 -0.01 10.73 -9.72
C SER A 82 -0.08 12.26 -9.93
N ALA A 83 0.38 12.73 -11.09
CA ALA A 83 0.32 14.16 -11.43
C ALA A 83 -1.12 14.73 -11.35
N GLU A 84 -2.11 13.92 -11.71
CA GLU A 84 -3.53 14.28 -11.64
C GLU A 84 -4.03 14.37 -10.20
N LEU A 85 -3.73 13.37 -9.37
CA LEU A 85 -4.05 13.40 -7.93
C LEU A 85 -3.36 14.55 -7.21
N PHE A 86 -2.13 14.84 -7.60
CA PHE A 86 -1.37 15.98 -7.06
C PHE A 86 -2.03 17.31 -7.44
N ALA A 87 -2.45 17.48 -8.70
CA ALA A 87 -3.15 18.66 -9.17
C ALA A 87 -4.52 18.82 -8.48
N GLU A 88 -5.28 17.75 -8.33
CA GLU A 88 -6.56 17.75 -7.61
C GLU A 88 -6.39 18.08 -6.12
N ALA A 89 -5.40 17.50 -5.45
CA ALA A 89 -5.09 17.80 -4.06
C ALA A 89 -4.70 19.28 -3.88
N ARG A 90 -3.91 19.83 -4.83
CA ARG A 90 -3.48 21.22 -4.82
C ARG A 90 -4.64 22.20 -5.07
N ALA A 91 -5.56 21.85 -5.97
CA ALA A 91 -6.77 22.64 -6.20
C ALA A 91 -7.67 22.67 -4.95
N LYS A 92 -7.85 21.53 -4.28
CA LYS A 92 -8.58 21.44 -3.02
C LYS A 92 -7.89 22.21 -1.88
N GLN A 93 -6.57 22.20 -1.83
CA GLN A 93 -5.77 22.99 -0.89
C GLN A 93 -6.04 24.50 -1.05
N ASN A 94 -6.02 24.98 -2.29
CA ASN A 94 -6.27 26.39 -2.59
C ASN A 94 -7.70 26.81 -2.21
N ALA A 95 -8.67 25.91 -2.31
CA ALA A 95 -10.06 26.16 -1.95
C ALA A 95 -10.31 26.13 -0.42
N LEU A 96 -9.52 25.40 0.35
CA LEU A 96 -9.74 25.17 1.78
C LEU A 96 -8.75 25.94 2.70
N GLY A 97 -7.79 26.69 2.12
CA GLY A 97 -6.86 27.56 2.85
C GLY A 97 -5.75 26.87 3.63
N THR A 98 -5.87 25.61 3.97
CA THR A 98 -4.82 24.86 4.68
C THR A 98 -4.91 23.37 4.40
N MET A 99 -3.93 22.84 3.65
CA MET A 99 -3.74 21.38 3.59
C MET A 99 -2.39 20.99 4.20
N PRO A 100 -2.33 19.87 4.95
CA PRO A 100 -1.05 19.38 5.45
C PRO A 100 -0.13 19.08 4.26
N SER A 101 1.15 19.44 4.38
CA SER A 101 2.20 19.13 3.41
C SER A 101 2.27 17.64 3.00
N ARG A 102 1.66 16.78 3.79
CA ARG A 102 1.53 15.32 3.58
C ARG A 102 0.78 14.92 2.32
N LEU A 103 -0.05 15.79 1.75
CA LEU A 103 -0.82 15.50 0.54
C LEU A 103 -0.09 15.91 -0.75
N THR A 104 1.07 16.52 -0.63
CA THR A 104 1.86 17.01 -1.77
C THR A 104 3.08 16.14 -2.08
N THR A 105 3.39 15.18 -1.21
CA THR A 105 4.52 14.25 -1.39
C THR A 105 4.12 12.86 -0.92
N GLY A 106 4.66 11.84 -1.59
CA GLY A 106 4.59 10.46 -1.08
C GLY A 106 5.24 10.38 0.29
N TYR A 107 4.65 9.62 1.20
CA TYR A 107 5.25 9.37 2.50
C TYR A 107 4.85 8.00 3.06
N GLY A 108 5.80 7.36 3.72
CA GLY A 108 5.57 6.16 4.50
C GLY A 108 5.97 6.39 5.96
N HIS A 109 5.38 5.64 6.86
CA HIS A 109 5.72 5.68 8.28
C HIS A 109 5.50 4.33 8.96
N PHE A 110 6.29 4.07 9.99
CA PHE A 110 6.06 2.98 10.91
C PHE A 110 4.95 3.35 11.90
N THR A 111 4.13 2.39 12.24
CA THR A 111 3.06 2.59 13.24
C THR A 111 3.37 1.87 14.54
N THR A 112 2.72 2.28 15.61
CA THR A 112 2.81 1.61 16.92
C THR A 112 2.21 0.21 16.94
N ARG A 113 1.53 -0.21 15.86
CA ARG A 113 0.90 -1.52 15.71
C ARG A 113 1.70 -2.47 14.80
N GLN A 114 3.01 -2.31 14.77
CA GLN A 114 3.93 -3.19 14.03
C GLN A 114 3.56 -3.32 12.54
N ASN A 115 3.39 -2.19 11.89
CA ASN A 115 3.24 -2.14 10.43
C ASN A 115 3.85 -0.87 9.84
N VAL A 116 4.09 -0.91 8.53
CA VAL A 116 4.47 0.24 7.71
C VAL A 116 3.28 0.62 6.85
N GLN A 117 2.99 1.90 6.75
CA GLN A 117 1.96 2.44 5.85
C GLN A 117 2.61 3.32 4.80
N PHE A 118 2.21 3.13 3.54
CA PHE A 118 2.55 3.98 2.41
C PHE A 118 1.27 4.64 1.91
N ASN A 119 1.30 5.94 1.68
CA ASN A 119 0.07 6.73 1.45
C ASN A 119 0.00 7.31 0.05
N TRP A 120 0.38 6.71 -0.96
CA TRP A 120 0.14 7.08 -2.36
C TRP A 120 0.39 5.92 -3.31
N ILE A 121 0.16 4.69 -2.85
CA ILE A 121 0.37 3.52 -3.70
C ILE A 121 -0.94 3.16 -4.39
N PRO A 122 -1.07 3.40 -5.69
CA PRO A 122 -2.24 2.96 -6.47
C PRO A 122 -2.31 1.44 -6.53
N LEU A 123 -3.49 0.92 -6.81
CA LEU A 123 -3.69 -0.50 -7.10
C LEU A 123 -2.96 -0.93 -8.37
#